data_5866c7f6c517e660199e7f200706d791
#
_entry.id   5866c7f6c517e660199e7f200706d791
#
_cell.length_a   1.000
_cell.length_b   1.000
_cell.length_c   1.000
_cell.angle_alpha   90.00
_cell.angle_beta   90.00
_cell.angle_gamma   90.00
#
_symmetry.space_group_name_H-M   'P 1'
#
loop_
_entity.id
_entity.type
_entity.pdbx_description
1 polymer ?
#
loop_
_entity_poly.entity_id
_entity_poly.type
_entity_poly.pdbx_seq_one_letter_code
_entity_poly.pdbx_strand_id
1 'polypeptide(L)'
;MKAADIMTKEVLMIRSSATVAQAIALMQNKKIRSLIVIPNDEGDAYGIVTETDIVYGVTARGKDPEQVRVHQIMTKPCVVVNPDLSIANVARLFAETGIQKAPVIKEELLGIISVTDILMKIKVKPLSSGDILSQKIGEALLHSRICRDEEEQIAQESEIAWDVLEELQAESDLNRKINI
;
A
#
# COMPACT_ATOMS: atom_id res chain seq x y z
N MET A 1 -19.13 0.62 -20.84
CA MET A 1 -17.76 0.14 -20.67
C MET A 1 -17.83 -1.14 -19.84
N LYS A 2 -17.23 -2.21 -20.32
CA LYS A 2 -17.20 -3.55 -19.71
C LYS A 2 -15.82 -3.84 -19.13
N ALA A 3 -15.71 -4.89 -18.32
CA ALA A 3 -14.43 -5.35 -17.77
C ALA A 3 -13.37 -5.61 -18.84
N ALA A 4 -13.76 -6.27 -19.92
CA ALA A 4 -12.89 -6.54 -21.08
C ALA A 4 -12.28 -5.29 -21.73
N ASP A 5 -12.94 -4.13 -21.61
CA ASP A 5 -12.48 -2.88 -22.23
C ASP A 5 -11.28 -2.24 -21.49
N ILE A 6 -11.10 -2.59 -20.20
CA ILE A 6 -10.10 -1.94 -19.34
C ILE A 6 -9.16 -2.92 -18.64
N MET A 7 -9.42 -4.22 -18.69
CA MET A 7 -8.55 -5.23 -18.07
C MET A 7 -7.13 -5.19 -18.66
N THR A 8 -6.16 -5.55 -17.86
CA THR A 8 -4.81 -5.85 -18.31
C THR A 8 -4.78 -7.27 -18.86
N LYS A 9 -4.40 -7.43 -20.12
CA LYS A 9 -4.40 -8.73 -20.82
C LYS A 9 -3.16 -9.56 -20.51
N GLU A 10 -2.04 -8.90 -20.23
CA GLU A 10 -0.80 -9.58 -19.87
C GLU A 10 -0.86 -9.99 -18.40
N VAL A 11 -1.20 -11.25 -18.15
CA VAL A 11 -1.32 -11.83 -16.81
C VAL A 11 -0.14 -12.75 -16.55
N LEU A 12 0.55 -12.49 -15.45
CA LEU A 12 1.60 -13.38 -14.98
C LEU A 12 1.05 -14.40 -13.99
N MET A 13 1.47 -15.62 -14.15
CA MET A 13 1.00 -16.75 -13.37
C MET A 13 2.14 -17.41 -12.60
N ILE A 14 1.79 -18.04 -11.48
CA ILE A 14 2.72 -18.79 -10.64
C ILE A 14 2.08 -20.09 -10.19
N ARG A 15 2.90 -21.10 -9.90
CA ARG A 15 2.42 -22.38 -9.34
C ARG A 15 2.19 -22.23 -7.84
N SER A 16 1.20 -22.93 -7.31
CA SER A 16 0.89 -22.98 -5.88
C SER A 16 2.06 -23.52 -5.03
N SER A 17 2.87 -24.38 -5.60
CA SER A 17 4.06 -24.96 -4.97
C SER A 17 5.31 -24.07 -4.96
N ALA A 18 5.31 -22.96 -5.70
CA ALA A 18 6.41 -22.01 -5.71
C ALA A 18 6.62 -21.37 -4.33
N THR A 19 7.84 -20.88 -4.05
CA THR A 19 8.12 -20.14 -2.83
C THR A 19 7.59 -18.71 -2.92
N VAL A 20 7.32 -18.10 -1.77
CA VAL A 20 6.96 -16.68 -1.71
C VAL A 20 8.11 -15.80 -2.20
N ALA A 21 9.37 -16.19 -1.97
CA ALA A 21 10.53 -15.49 -2.51
C ALA A 21 10.51 -15.43 -4.04
N GLN A 22 10.12 -16.52 -4.71
CA GLN A 22 9.95 -16.55 -6.17
C GLN A 22 8.82 -15.62 -6.61
N ALA A 23 7.71 -15.57 -5.88
CA ALA A 23 6.61 -14.65 -6.16
C ALA A 23 7.06 -13.18 -6.01
N ILE A 24 7.79 -12.85 -4.95
CA ILE A 24 8.36 -11.51 -4.72
C ILE A 24 9.28 -11.11 -5.86
N ALA A 25 10.23 -11.98 -6.22
CA ALA A 25 11.18 -11.71 -7.30
C ALA A 25 10.46 -11.44 -8.65
N LEU A 26 9.42 -12.21 -8.95
CA LEU A 26 8.62 -12.03 -10.16
C LEU A 26 7.84 -10.72 -10.14
N MET A 27 7.22 -10.37 -9.00
CA MET A 27 6.50 -9.11 -8.82
C MET A 27 7.42 -7.89 -8.95
N GLN A 28 8.60 -7.94 -8.32
CA GLN A 28 9.59 -6.85 -8.38
C GLN A 28 10.16 -6.66 -9.79
N ASN A 29 10.56 -7.75 -10.43
CA ASN A 29 11.15 -7.71 -11.78
C ASN A 29 10.17 -7.16 -12.82
N LYS A 30 8.90 -7.55 -12.72
CA LYS A 30 7.84 -7.15 -13.66
C LYS A 30 7.06 -5.91 -13.22
N LYS A 31 7.37 -5.36 -12.03
CA LYS A 31 6.68 -4.19 -11.43
C LYS A 31 5.16 -4.39 -11.32
N ILE A 32 4.76 -5.60 -10.96
CA ILE A 32 3.36 -5.97 -10.73
C ILE A 32 3.11 -6.27 -9.25
N ARG A 33 1.86 -6.25 -8.83
CA ARG A 33 1.45 -6.36 -7.43
C ARG A 33 0.56 -7.56 -7.14
N SER A 34 0.44 -8.48 -8.09
CA SER A 34 -0.32 -9.71 -7.93
C SER A 34 0.04 -10.71 -9.00
N LEU A 35 -0.11 -11.99 -8.66
CA LEU A 35 0.07 -13.13 -9.58
C LEU A 35 -1.16 -14.02 -9.50
N ILE A 36 -1.58 -14.54 -10.64
CA ILE A 36 -2.60 -15.56 -10.69
C ILE A 36 -1.95 -16.90 -10.39
N VAL A 37 -2.53 -17.64 -9.45
CA VAL A 37 -2.07 -18.98 -9.12
C VAL A 37 -2.83 -19.97 -10.00
N ILE A 38 -2.07 -20.72 -10.82
CA ILE A 38 -2.64 -21.68 -11.75
C ILE A 38 -3.27 -22.85 -10.99
N PRO A 39 -4.38 -23.39 -11.49
CA PRO A 39 -4.95 -24.64 -11.00
C PRO A 39 -3.93 -25.79 -11.01
N ASN A 40 -4.04 -26.69 -10.04
CA ASN A 40 -3.16 -27.88 -10.01
C ASN A 40 -3.63 -28.95 -10.99
N ASP A 41 -4.95 -29.10 -11.13
CA ASP A 41 -5.60 -30.12 -11.93
C ASP A 41 -6.74 -29.53 -12.77
N GLU A 42 -7.23 -30.29 -13.75
CA GLU A 42 -8.40 -29.94 -14.57
C GLU A 42 -9.65 -29.82 -13.66
N GLY A 43 -10.34 -28.69 -13.73
CA GLY A 43 -11.51 -28.39 -12.89
C GLY A 43 -11.21 -27.75 -11.54
N ASP A 44 -9.93 -27.59 -11.17
CA ASP A 44 -9.53 -26.86 -9.97
C ASP A 44 -9.65 -25.34 -10.20
N ALA A 45 -9.94 -24.61 -9.12
CA ALA A 45 -10.13 -23.17 -9.19
C ALA A 45 -8.79 -22.40 -9.32
N TYR A 46 -8.83 -21.25 -9.97
CA TYR A 46 -7.74 -20.28 -9.92
C TYR A 46 -7.59 -19.70 -8.51
N GLY A 47 -6.35 -19.42 -8.12
CA GLY A 47 -6.02 -18.63 -6.95
C GLY A 47 -5.42 -17.27 -7.36
N ILE A 48 -5.26 -16.42 -6.38
CA ILE A 48 -4.54 -15.14 -6.51
C ILE A 48 -3.64 -14.96 -5.30
N VAL A 49 -2.44 -14.45 -5.52
CA VAL A 49 -1.54 -13.96 -4.46
C VAL A 49 -1.18 -12.50 -4.75
N THR A 50 -1.31 -11.67 -3.74
CA THR A 50 -1.11 -10.22 -3.82
C THR A 50 0.05 -9.77 -2.93
N GLU A 51 0.52 -8.54 -3.16
CA GLU A 51 1.49 -7.88 -2.27
C GLU A 51 1.02 -7.86 -0.81
N THR A 52 -0.28 -7.66 -0.58
CA THR A 52 -0.89 -7.63 0.76
C THR A 52 -0.79 -9.00 1.44
N ASP A 53 -1.06 -10.08 0.71
CA ASP A 53 -0.95 -11.44 1.23
C ASP A 53 0.50 -11.74 1.67
N ILE A 54 1.47 -11.29 0.88
CA ILE A 54 2.89 -11.47 1.19
C ILE A 54 3.28 -10.65 2.43
N VAL A 55 2.94 -9.36 2.44
CA VAL A 55 3.31 -8.47 3.55
C VAL A 55 2.69 -8.92 4.87
N TYR A 56 1.40 -9.27 4.87
CA TYR A 56 0.69 -9.65 6.09
C TYR A 56 0.91 -11.12 6.47
N GLY A 57 1.01 -12.00 5.48
CA GLY A 57 1.16 -13.44 5.70
C GLY A 57 2.59 -13.88 6.04
N VAL A 58 3.59 -13.14 5.58
CA VAL A 58 5.01 -13.52 5.69
C VAL A 58 5.80 -12.44 6.43
N THR A 59 5.90 -11.22 5.89
CA THR A 59 6.76 -10.16 6.44
C THR A 59 6.35 -9.75 7.85
N ALA A 60 5.07 -9.44 8.06
CA ALA A 60 4.56 -9.02 9.37
C ALA A 60 4.65 -10.12 10.43
N ARG A 61 4.81 -11.38 10.00
CA ARG A 61 4.95 -12.55 10.89
C ARG A 61 6.41 -13.01 11.05
N GLY A 62 7.36 -12.28 10.49
CA GLY A 62 8.79 -12.61 10.56
C GLY A 62 9.15 -13.96 9.93
N LYS A 63 8.35 -14.46 8.97
CA LYS A 63 8.61 -15.72 8.30
C LYS A 63 9.61 -15.54 7.17
N ASP A 64 10.40 -16.58 6.91
CA ASP A 64 11.34 -16.61 5.78
C ASP A 64 10.58 -16.89 4.46
N PRO A 65 10.59 -15.96 3.49
CA PRO A 65 9.93 -16.14 2.19
C PRO A 65 10.39 -17.36 1.40
N GLU A 66 11.63 -17.85 1.62
CA GLU A 66 12.17 -19.05 0.97
C GLU A 66 11.49 -20.32 1.49
N GLN A 67 11.03 -20.32 2.72
CA GLN A 67 10.42 -21.48 3.38
C GLN A 67 8.89 -21.51 3.23
N VAL A 68 8.27 -20.36 2.93
CA VAL A 68 6.82 -20.26 2.76
C VAL A 68 6.43 -20.50 1.30
N ARG A 69 5.41 -21.36 1.09
CA ARG A 69 4.86 -21.64 -0.24
C ARG A 69 3.67 -20.74 -0.55
N VAL A 70 3.48 -20.45 -1.84
CA VAL A 70 2.38 -19.59 -2.33
C VAL A 70 1.01 -20.10 -1.86
N HIS A 71 0.78 -21.43 -1.88
CA HIS A 71 -0.50 -22.01 -1.43
C HIS A 71 -0.85 -21.75 0.04
N GLN A 72 0.13 -21.37 0.88
CA GLN A 72 -0.09 -21.10 2.30
C GLN A 72 -0.63 -19.69 2.56
N ILE A 73 -0.52 -18.80 1.58
CA ILE A 73 -0.90 -17.39 1.73
C ILE A 73 -1.87 -16.91 0.63
N MET A 74 -2.01 -17.63 -0.47
CA MET A 74 -2.91 -17.27 -1.57
C MET A 74 -4.39 -17.30 -1.14
N THR A 75 -5.21 -16.53 -1.84
CA THR A 75 -6.67 -16.68 -1.79
C THR A 75 -7.11 -17.66 -2.87
N LYS A 76 -7.77 -18.74 -2.48
CA LYS A 76 -8.29 -19.75 -3.39
C LYS A 76 -9.55 -20.40 -2.79
N PRO A 77 -10.68 -20.52 -3.53
CA PRO A 77 -10.88 -19.94 -4.86
C PRO A 77 -10.86 -18.41 -4.83
N CYS A 78 -10.34 -17.78 -5.88
CA CYS A 78 -10.43 -16.33 -6.00
C CYS A 78 -11.76 -15.91 -6.65
N VAL A 79 -12.20 -14.69 -6.32
CA VAL A 79 -13.35 -14.08 -7.00
C VAL A 79 -12.96 -13.79 -8.44
N VAL A 80 -13.83 -14.16 -9.39
CA VAL A 80 -13.61 -13.96 -10.83
C VAL A 80 -14.61 -12.96 -11.40
N VAL A 81 -14.19 -12.24 -12.42
CA VAL A 81 -15.02 -11.25 -13.14
C VAL A 81 -15.33 -11.75 -14.54
N ASN A 82 -16.61 -11.70 -14.92
CA ASN A 82 -16.98 -11.96 -16.30
C ASN A 82 -16.58 -10.76 -17.18
N PRO A 83 -15.95 -10.97 -18.36
CA PRO A 83 -15.52 -9.89 -19.27
C PRO A 83 -16.65 -8.96 -19.72
N ASP A 84 -17.88 -9.46 -19.76
CA ASP A 84 -19.06 -8.71 -20.18
C ASP A 84 -19.68 -7.86 -19.04
N LEU A 85 -19.21 -8.00 -17.81
CA LEU A 85 -19.71 -7.25 -16.66
C LEU A 85 -19.40 -5.75 -16.81
N SER A 86 -20.37 -4.89 -16.50
CA SER A 86 -20.17 -3.44 -16.53
C SER A 86 -19.20 -3.00 -15.43
N ILE A 87 -18.43 -1.95 -15.68
CA ILE A 87 -17.46 -1.42 -14.70
C ILE A 87 -18.12 -1.02 -13.39
N ALA A 88 -19.35 -0.48 -13.42
CA ALA A 88 -20.10 -0.15 -12.21
C ALA A 88 -20.40 -1.41 -11.37
N ASN A 89 -20.70 -2.52 -12.01
CA ASN A 89 -20.95 -3.78 -11.30
C ASN A 89 -19.65 -4.42 -10.81
N VAL A 90 -18.54 -4.29 -11.55
CA VAL A 90 -17.21 -4.71 -11.07
C VAL A 90 -16.82 -3.92 -9.82
N ALA A 91 -17.01 -2.61 -9.84
CA ALA A 91 -16.72 -1.75 -8.69
C ALA A 91 -17.58 -2.12 -7.46
N ARG A 92 -18.88 -2.44 -7.68
CA ARG A 92 -19.77 -2.92 -6.62
C ARG A 92 -19.31 -4.25 -6.06
N LEU A 93 -18.96 -5.20 -6.93
CA LEU A 93 -18.41 -6.50 -6.53
C LEU A 93 -17.15 -6.33 -5.65
N PHE A 94 -16.25 -5.45 -6.05
CA PHE A 94 -15.04 -5.16 -5.28
C PHE A 94 -15.35 -4.54 -3.91
N ALA A 95 -16.32 -3.62 -3.86
CA ALA A 95 -16.76 -3.00 -2.61
C ALA A 95 -17.43 -4.01 -1.64
N GLU A 96 -18.27 -4.88 -2.17
CA GLU A 96 -18.98 -5.89 -1.37
C GLU A 96 -18.06 -7.01 -0.86
N THR A 97 -17.07 -7.39 -1.65
CA THR A 97 -16.13 -8.47 -1.30
C THR A 97 -14.84 -7.98 -0.62
N GLY A 98 -14.59 -6.68 -0.62
CA GLY A 98 -13.35 -6.09 -0.05
C GLY A 98 -12.09 -6.36 -0.86
N ILE A 99 -12.21 -6.92 -2.08
CA ILE A 99 -11.06 -7.20 -2.94
C ILE A 99 -10.71 -5.99 -3.81
N GLN A 100 -9.46 -5.94 -4.24
CA GLN A 100 -8.94 -4.86 -5.08
C GLN A 100 -8.58 -5.31 -6.49
N LYS A 101 -8.52 -6.61 -6.73
CA LYS A 101 -8.12 -7.21 -8.00
C LYS A 101 -8.82 -8.55 -8.19
N ALA A 102 -9.15 -8.87 -9.44
CA ALA A 102 -9.73 -10.15 -9.79
C ALA A 102 -9.32 -10.57 -11.21
N PRO A 103 -9.11 -11.87 -11.47
CA PRO A 103 -8.97 -12.38 -12.81
C PRO A 103 -10.28 -12.20 -13.60
N VAL A 104 -10.13 -11.90 -14.87
CA VAL A 104 -11.24 -11.85 -15.83
C VAL A 104 -11.26 -13.16 -16.60
N ILE A 105 -12.30 -13.95 -16.37
CA ILE A 105 -12.44 -15.32 -16.91
C ILE A 105 -13.79 -15.46 -17.59
N LYS A 106 -13.81 -16.14 -18.72
CA LYS A 106 -15.04 -16.63 -19.38
C LYS A 106 -14.98 -18.16 -19.49
N GLU A 107 -14.30 -18.67 -20.47
CA GLU A 107 -13.93 -20.08 -20.62
C GLU A 107 -12.47 -20.28 -20.22
N GLU A 108 -11.67 -19.25 -20.48
CA GLU A 108 -10.25 -19.18 -20.17
C GLU A 108 -9.91 -17.85 -19.46
N LEU A 109 -8.71 -17.75 -18.93
CA LEU A 109 -8.18 -16.53 -18.32
C LEU A 109 -7.86 -15.50 -19.40
N LEU A 110 -8.64 -14.41 -19.44
CA LEU A 110 -8.53 -13.35 -20.43
C LEU A 110 -7.67 -12.18 -19.97
N GLY A 111 -7.59 -11.94 -18.68
CA GLY A 111 -6.91 -10.80 -18.13
C GLY A 111 -7.08 -10.68 -16.62
N ILE A 112 -6.62 -9.57 -16.08
CA ILE A 112 -6.84 -9.15 -14.69
C ILE A 112 -7.38 -7.73 -14.66
N ILE A 113 -8.29 -7.45 -13.74
CA ILE A 113 -8.85 -6.11 -13.51
C ILE A 113 -8.64 -5.71 -12.06
N SER A 114 -8.31 -4.44 -11.84
CA SER A 114 -8.08 -3.88 -10.51
C SER A 114 -8.84 -2.58 -10.28
N VAL A 115 -8.93 -2.16 -9.00
CA VAL A 115 -9.47 -0.83 -8.62
C VAL A 115 -8.72 0.29 -9.34
N THR A 116 -7.41 0.14 -9.52
CA THR A 116 -6.56 1.10 -10.24
C THR A 116 -6.96 1.21 -11.71
N ASP A 117 -7.26 0.10 -12.39
CA ASP A 117 -7.70 0.12 -13.79
C ASP A 117 -9.02 0.87 -13.93
N ILE A 118 -9.94 0.67 -12.99
CA ILE A 118 -11.22 1.39 -12.94
C ILE A 118 -10.97 2.89 -12.73
N LEU A 119 -10.16 3.26 -11.75
CA LEU A 119 -9.85 4.65 -11.42
C LEU A 119 -9.25 5.39 -12.62
N MET A 120 -8.27 4.79 -13.30
CA MET A 120 -7.58 5.40 -14.44
C MET A 120 -8.47 5.61 -15.66
N LYS A 121 -9.64 4.95 -15.71
CA LYS A 121 -10.62 5.10 -16.81
C LYS A 121 -11.78 6.03 -16.47
N ILE A 122 -11.90 6.49 -15.23
CA ILE A 122 -12.89 7.50 -14.86
C ILE A 122 -12.48 8.85 -15.47
N LYS A 123 -13.36 9.38 -16.32
CA LYS A 123 -13.15 10.72 -16.88
C LYS A 123 -13.56 11.77 -15.86
N VAL A 124 -12.59 12.47 -15.31
CA VAL A 124 -12.80 13.70 -14.50
C VAL A 124 -12.46 14.92 -15.34
N LYS A 125 -13.10 16.04 -15.05
CA LYS A 125 -12.67 17.32 -15.63
C LYS A 125 -11.22 17.59 -15.18
N PRO A 126 -10.31 18.02 -16.07
CA PRO A 126 -8.97 18.42 -15.65
C PRO A 126 -9.08 19.51 -14.58
N LEU A 127 -8.23 19.41 -13.56
CA LEU A 127 -8.09 20.50 -12.58
C LEU A 127 -7.71 21.79 -13.33
N SER A 128 -8.42 22.87 -13.05
CA SER A 128 -8.07 24.17 -13.63
C SER A 128 -6.71 24.63 -13.08
N SER A 129 -6.02 25.49 -13.82
CA SER A 129 -4.75 26.06 -13.33
C SER A 129 -4.92 26.78 -11.97
N GLY A 130 -6.10 27.32 -11.70
CA GLY A 130 -6.45 27.93 -10.42
C GLY A 130 -6.59 26.92 -9.29
N ASP A 131 -7.16 25.74 -9.57
CA ASP A 131 -7.30 24.67 -8.58
C ASP A 131 -5.94 24.10 -8.18
N ILE A 132 -5.03 23.89 -9.16
CA ILE A 132 -3.67 23.42 -8.92
C ILE A 132 -2.87 24.44 -8.12
N LEU A 133 -3.03 25.75 -8.42
CA LEU A 133 -2.36 26.82 -7.69
C LEU A 133 -2.88 26.91 -6.24
N SER A 134 -4.20 26.81 -6.04
CA SER A 134 -4.82 26.83 -4.71
C SER A 134 -4.35 25.65 -3.86
N GLN A 135 -4.23 24.46 -4.44
CA GLN A 135 -3.69 23.28 -3.76
C GLN A 135 -2.23 23.47 -3.35
N LYS A 136 -1.37 23.95 -4.26
CA LYS A 136 0.05 24.24 -3.96
C LYS A 136 0.21 25.29 -2.87
N ILE A 137 -0.62 26.34 -2.88
CA ILE A 137 -0.63 27.37 -1.83
C ILE A 137 -1.06 26.75 -0.49
N GLY A 138 -2.08 25.90 -0.49
CA GLY A 138 -2.54 25.19 0.71
C GLY A 138 -1.47 24.27 1.29
N GLU A 139 -0.77 23.51 0.46
CA GLU A 139 0.35 22.65 0.86
C GLU A 139 1.52 23.47 1.45
N ALA A 140 1.89 24.59 0.81
CA ALA A 140 2.95 25.48 1.28
C ALA A 140 2.60 26.12 2.64
N LEU A 141 1.34 26.55 2.82
CA LEU A 141 0.88 27.08 4.10
C LEU A 141 0.84 26.05 5.22
N LEU A 142 0.45 24.81 4.89
CA LEU A 142 0.47 23.72 5.86
C LEU A 142 1.89 23.40 6.30
N HIS A 143 2.82 23.33 5.34
CA HIS A 143 4.23 23.08 5.62
C HIS A 143 4.85 24.18 6.48
N SER A 144 4.53 25.46 6.19
CA SER A 144 5.02 26.59 6.99
C SER A 144 4.47 26.60 8.44
N ARG A 145 3.27 26.08 8.67
CA ARG A 145 2.72 25.94 10.03
C ARG A 145 3.45 24.86 10.81
N ILE A 146 3.67 23.69 10.20
CA ILE A 146 4.39 22.58 10.83
C ILE A 146 5.79 23.03 11.23
N CYS A 147 6.55 23.69 10.34
CA CYS A 147 7.87 24.19 10.64
C CYS A 147 7.89 25.25 11.77
N ARG A 148 6.85 26.08 11.87
CA ARG A 148 6.74 27.07 12.94
C ARG A 148 6.47 26.44 14.30
N ASP A 149 5.59 25.45 14.33
CA ASP A 149 5.28 24.71 15.56
C ASP A 149 6.51 23.95 16.08
N GLU A 150 7.35 23.41 15.20
CA GLU A 150 8.64 22.79 15.56
C GLU A 150 9.65 23.80 16.09
N GLU A 151 9.76 25.00 15.48
CA GLU A 151 10.65 26.06 15.98
C GLU A 151 10.21 26.61 17.33
N GLU A 152 8.92 26.78 17.59
CA GLU A 152 8.39 27.20 18.90
C GLU A 152 8.64 26.11 19.96
N GLN A 153 8.53 24.83 19.62
CA GLN A 153 8.78 23.74 20.54
C GLN A 153 10.26 23.65 20.90
N ILE A 154 11.16 23.79 19.94
CA ILE A 154 12.62 23.83 20.17
C ILE A 154 13.01 25.05 21.01
N ALA A 155 12.40 26.20 20.78
CA ALA A 155 12.65 27.40 21.57
C ALA A 155 12.21 27.22 23.05
N GLN A 156 11.06 26.62 23.28
CA GLN A 156 10.54 26.33 24.63
C GLN A 156 11.39 25.30 25.37
N GLU A 157 11.84 24.24 24.71
CA GLU A 157 12.76 23.23 25.29
C GLU A 157 14.12 23.84 25.62
N SER A 158 14.60 24.77 24.80
CA SER A 158 15.85 25.51 25.04
C SER A 158 15.74 26.43 26.27
N GLU A 159 14.63 27.13 26.44
CA GLU A 159 14.39 28.03 27.58
C GLU A 159 14.36 27.26 28.92
N ILE A 160 13.67 26.11 28.93
CA ILE A 160 13.63 25.21 30.08
C ILE A 160 15.02 24.65 30.42
N ALA A 161 15.82 24.31 29.40
CA ALA A 161 17.19 23.81 29.63
C ALA A 161 18.12 24.89 30.22
N TRP A 162 17.97 26.17 29.87
CA TRP A 162 18.70 27.26 30.43
C TRP A 162 18.33 27.52 31.91
N ASP A 163 17.06 27.50 32.25
CA ASP A 163 16.59 27.65 33.64
C ASP A 163 17.15 26.56 34.57
N VAL A 164 17.17 25.30 34.11
CA VAL A 164 17.74 24.18 34.84
C VAL A 164 19.28 24.33 35.04
N LEU A 165 19.98 24.85 34.03
CA LEU A 165 21.41 25.14 34.12
C LEU A 165 21.72 26.24 35.11
N GLU A 166 20.94 27.31 35.17
CA GLU A 166 21.11 28.39 36.17
C GLU A 166 20.85 27.89 37.59
N GLU A 167 19.83 27.06 37.83
CA GLU A 167 19.56 26.45 39.13
C GLU A 167 20.72 25.58 39.60
N LEU A 168 21.25 24.72 38.72
CA LEU A 168 22.37 23.85 39.04
C LEU A 168 23.68 24.63 39.33
N GLN A 169 23.92 25.75 38.64
CA GLN A 169 25.04 26.62 38.93
C GLN A 169 24.89 27.33 40.25
N ALA A 170 23.69 27.80 40.60
CA ALA A 170 23.40 28.42 41.88
C ALA A 170 23.59 27.46 43.08
N GLU A 171 23.14 26.20 42.93
CA GLU A 171 23.39 25.15 43.96
C GLU A 171 24.87 24.81 44.10
N SER A 172 25.62 24.74 43.02
CA SER A 172 27.06 24.51 43.04
C SER A 172 27.84 25.61 43.78
N ASP A 173 27.48 26.88 43.56
CA ASP A 173 28.07 28.05 44.19
C ASP A 173 27.69 28.14 45.68
N LEU A 174 26.48 27.72 46.06
CA LEU A 174 26.07 27.63 47.45
C LEU A 174 26.85 26.56 48.20
N ASN A 175 27.04 25.37 47.62
CA ASN A 175 27.84 24.29 48.21
C ASN A 175 29.33 24.64 48.35
N ARG A 176 29.88 25.49 47.47
CA ARG A 176 31.24 26.00 47.60
C ARG A 176 31.42 26.96 48.77
N LYS A 177 30.37 27.74 49.09
CA LYS A 177 30.39 28.70 50.22
C LYS A 177 30.20 28.05 51.60
N ILE A 178 29.64 26.84 51.64
CA ILE A 178 29.38 26.09 52.91
C ILE A 178 30.59 25.26 53.33
N ASN A 179 31.53 24.97 52.43
CA ASN A 179 32.72 24.13 52.65
C ASN A 179 34.01 24.95 52.85
N ILE A 180 33.94 26.20 53.27
CA ILE A 180 35.02 27.04 53.80
C ILE A 180 34.68 27.37 55.27
#